data_8759e301748c552607129db4eef9a93e
#
_entry.id   8759e301748c552607129db4eef9a93e
#
_cell.length_a   1.000
_cell.length_b   1.000
_cell.length_c   1.000
_cell.angle_alpha   90.00
_cell.angle_beta   90.00
_cell.angle_gamma   90.00
#
_symmetry.space_group_name_H-M   'P 1'
#
loop_
_entity.id
_entity.type
_entity.pdbx_description
1 polymer ?
#
loop_
_entity_poly.entity_id
_entity_poly.type
_entity_poly.pdbx_seq_one_letter_code
_entity_poly.pdbx_strand_id
1 'polypeptide(L)'
;MQKFVRKLLPTAGLLLLGTAGTLDAQYIAYGLTTARGAQQLVRFNTSAPSAVTTVGATGVTLTGIDFRPATAELYGYDGDKLYKINLTTGIATLAFDVGNATGNVGFNFNPTVDRIRVVSATGTNFRLNPLDGSTTVDGAYTFAMGDVNFGKVPSFTAVAYTNADTDPATGTALYGIDPTLGQLIRIATPNGGTINTIGALGIGTFGAVTGFDIITVNGINTAYFSAVAAGSSASQLYTLNLDTGAATLVGTVGGSSLNAISLQPVPEPATWALMLSGMLGLGMLVRRRNAKI
;
A
#
# COMPACT_ATOMS: atom_id res chain seq x y z
N MET A 1 -5.80 -71.35 35.32
CA MET A 1 -6.44 -70.12 34.94
C MET A 1 -5.52 -68.94 35.29
N GLN A 2 -4.68 -68.50 34.35
CA GLN A 2 -3.80 -67.32 34.53
C GLN A 2 -4.42 -66.12 33.85
N LYS A 3 -4.70 -65.09 34.63
CA LYS A 3 -5.20 -63.83 34.17
C LYS A 3 -4.02 -62.98 33.68
N PHE A 4 -3.96 -62.67 32.37
CA PHE A 4 -3.05 -61.67 31.79
C PHE A 4 -3.57 -60.29 32.09
N VAL A 5 -2.83 -59.53 32.89
CA VAL A 5 -3.05 -58.09 33.10
C VAL A 5 -2.24 -57.29 32.05
N ARG A 6 -2.90 -56.73 31.08
CA ARG A 6 -2.28 -55.75 30.12
C ARG A 6 -2.06 -54.40 30.83
N LYS A 7 -0.79 -54.06 31.06
CA LYS A 7 -0.41 -52.71 31.47
C LYS A 7 -0.51 -51.77 30.26
N LEU A 8 -1.40 -50.79 30.32
CA LEU A 8 -1.39 -49.66 29.43
C LEU A 8 -0.28 -48.69 29.87
N LEU A 9 0.67 -48.42 28.99
CA LEU A 9 1.64 -47.33 29.13
C LEU A 9 0.95 -46.03 28.71
N PRO A 10 1.10 -44.91 29.46
CA PRO A 10 0.63 -43.63 29.02
C PRO A 10 1.59 -43.07 27.96
N THR A 11 1.06 -42.81 26.78
CA THR A 11 1.76 -42.06 25.74
C THR A 11 1.84 -40.58 26.18
N ALA A 12 3.00 -40.16 26.63
CA ALA A 12 3.28 -38.76 26.90
C ALA A 12 3.29 -37.97 25.54
N GLY A 13 2.23 -37.26 25.27
CA GLY A 13 2.19 -36.32 24.17
C GLY A 13 3.13 -35.15 24.48
N LEU A 14 4.23 -35.07 23.75
CA LEU A 14 5.13 -33.91 23.77
C LEU A 14 4.41 -32.73 23.13
N LEU A 15 3.87 -31.82 23.94
CA LEU A 15 3.36 -30.52 23.48
C LEU A 15 4.58 -29.63 23.13
N LEU A 16 4.94 -29.55 21.86
CA LEU A 16 5.84 -28.51 21.39
C LEU A 16 5.08 -27.16 21.47
N LEU A 17 5.27 -26.43 22.56
CA LEU A 17 4.99 -25.01 22.63
C LEU A 17 6.07 -24.30 21.81
N GLY A 18 5.84 -24.20 20.49
CA GLY A 18 6.57 -23.28 19.65
C GLY A 18 6.24 -21.86 20.12
N THR A 19 7.25 -21.09 20.52
CA THR A 19 7.12 -19.64 20.66
C THR A 19 6.68 -19.11 19.28
N ALA A 20 5.42 -18.73 19.17
CA ALA A 20 4.96 -17.95 18.03
C ALA A 20 5.67 -16.59 18.12
N GLY A 21 6.84 -16.48 17.48
CA GLY A 21 7.38 -15.20 17.13
C GLY A 21 6.31 -14.47 16.33
N THR A 22 6.02 -13.23 16.67
CA THR A 22 5.21 -12.35 15.83
C THR A 22 5.90 -12.30 14.48
N LEU A 23 5.38 -13.05 13.51
CA LEU A 23 5.76 -12.88 12.12
C LEU A 23 5.22 -11.50 11.77
N ASP A 24 6.10 -10.50 11.65
CA ASP A 24 5.75 -9.21 11.09
C ASP A 24 5.09 -9.50 9.73
N ALA A 25 3.89 -8.98 9.55
CA ALA A 25 3.15 -9.20 8.32
C ALA A 25 4.02 -8.71 7.14
N GLN A 26 4.34 -9.63 6.23
CA GLN A 26 5.18 -9.33 5.09
C GLN A 26 4.29 -8.86 3.95
N TYR A 27 4.55 -7.66 3.47
CA TYR A 27 3.86 -7.10 2.31
C TYR A 27 4.80 -7.04 1.12
N ILE A 28 4.25 -7.22 -0.07
CA ILE A 28 4.98 -6.92 -1.29
C ILE A 28 4.71 -5.45 -1.64
N ALA A 29 5.77 -4.66 -1.72
CA ALA A 29 5.76 -3.32 -2.25
C ALA A 29 6.13 -3.36 -3.73
N TYR A 30 5.35 -2.66 -4.55
CA TYR A 30 5.71 -2.31 -5.91
C TYR A 30 6.15 -0.86 -5.92
N GLY A 31 7.19 -0.57 -6.70
CA GLY A 31 7.71 0.79 -6.83
C GLY A 31 8.08 1.11 -8.27
N LEU A 32 8.14 2.39 -8.56
CA LEU A 32 8.68 2.91 -9.81
C LEU A 32 10.10 3.42 -9.57
N THR A 33 11.03 3.08 -10.45
CA THR A 33 12.40 3.59 -10.43
C THR A 33 12.84 3.92 -11.84
N THR A 34 13.83 4.78 -11.99
CA THR A 34 14.42 5.09 -13.30
C THR A 34 15.78 4.44 -13.41
N ALA A 35 15.93 3.56 -14.39
CA ALA A 35 17.19 2.89 -14.70
C ALA A 35 17.48 2.99 -16.18
N ARG A 36 18.73 3.36 -16.54
CA ARG A 36 19.20 3.47 -17.93
C ARG A 36 18.30 4.35 -18.82
N GLY A 37 17.73 5.42 -18.23
CA GLY A 37 16.86 6.36 -18.95
C GLY A 37 15.42 5.90 -19.18
N ALA A 38 15.02 4.72 -18.68
CA ALA A 38 13.66 4.22 -18.74
C ALA A 38 13.11 3.95 -17.35
N GLN A 39 11.81 4.21 -17.16
CA GLN A 39 11.14 3.87 -15.92
C GLN A 39 10.86 2.36 -15.86
N GLN A 40 11.12 1.77 -14.70
CA GLN A 40 10.95 0.36 -14.42
C GLN A 40 9.94 0.18 -13.29
N LEU A 41 9.08 -0.83 -13.41
CA LEU A 41 8.37 -1.39 -12.28
C LEU A 41 9.31 -2.32 -11.52
N VAL A 42 9.42 -2.14 -10.23
CA VAL A 42 10.19 -2.99 -9.32
C VAL A 42 9.29 -3.51 -8.21
N ARG A 43 9.72 -4.58 -7.55
CA ARG A 43 9.04 -5.11 -6.36
C ARG A 43 10.06 -5.54 -5.31
N PHE A 44 9.66 -5.46 -4.04
CA PHE A 44 10.43 -5.92 -2.90
C PHE A 44 9.51 -6.28 -1.73
N ASN A 45 10.05 -7.03 -0.76
CA ASN A 45 9.34 -7.29 0.49
C ASN A 45 9.59 -6.13 1.46
N THR A 46 8.56 -5.65 2.15
CA THR A 46 8.68 -4.56 3.12
C THR A 46 9.63 -4.91 4.27
N SER A 47 9.75 -6.16 4.66
CA SER A 47 10.71 -6.61 5.69
C SER A 47 12.17 -6.74 5.18
N ALA A 48 12.39 -6.68 3.85
CA ALA A 48 13.71 -6.77 3.24
C ALA A 48 13.82 -5.79 2.05
N PRO A 49 13.71 -4.47 2.26
CA PRO A 49 13.59 -3.49 1.19
C PRO A 49 14.84 -3.40 0.29
N SER A 50 15.99 -3.87 0.75
CA SER A 50 17.22 -3.90 -0.05
C SER A 50 17.21 -4.96 -1.16
N ALA A 51 16.35 -5.99 -1.05
CA ALA A 51 16.24 -7.08 -2.03
C ALA A 51 15.21 -6.75 -3.12
N VAL A 52 15.56 -5.79 -3.99
CA VAL A 52 14.67 -5.34 -5.07
C VAL A 52 14.76 -6.26 -6.28
N THR A 53 13.61 -6.60 -6.84
CA THR A 53 13.49 -7.34 -8.11
C THR A 53 12.85 -6.44 -9.18
N THR A 54 13.52 -6.28 -10.32
CA THR A 54 12.91 -5.60 -11.47
C THR A 54 11.87 -6.49 -12.13
N VAL A 55 10.67 -5.97 -12.33
CA VAL A 55 9.59 -6.64 -13.07
C VAL A 55 9.75 -6.37 -14.56
N GLY A 56 9.90 -5.11 -14.96
CA GLY A 56 10.13 -4.71 -16.35
C GLY A 56 9.90 -3.22 -16.58
N ALA A 57 10.17 -2.78 -17.80
CA ALA A 57 9.95 -1.39 -18.22
C ALA A 57 8.46 -1.08 -18.33
N THR A 58 8.06 0.11 -17.83
CA THR A 58 6.66 0.57 -17.90
C THR A 58 6.24 1.00 -19.32
N GLY A 59 7.20 1.41 -20.15
CA GLY A 59 6.96 1.94 -21.48
C GLY A 59 6.51 3.40 -21.49
N VAL A 60 6.10 3.94 -20.35
CA VAL A 60 5.71 5.34 -20.12
C VAL A 60 6.27 5.82 -18.79
N THR A 61 6.34 7.14 -18.59
CA THR A 61 6.77 7.71 -17.31
C THR A 61 5.55 8.01 -16.45
N LEU A 62 5.39 7.26 -15.37
CA LEU A 62 4.30 7.40 -14.42
C LEU A 62 4.75 8.24 -13.21
N THR A 63 3.84 9.00 -12.63
CA THR A 63 4.08 9.87 -11.46
C THR A 63 3.45 9.31 -10.18
N GLY A 64 2.51 8.36 -10.29
CA GLY A 64 1.89 7.67 -9.17
C GLY A 64 1.40 6.28 -9.58
N ILE A 65 1.38 5.36 -8.62
CA ILE A 65 0.81 4.01 -8.77
C ILE A 65 0.00 3.67 -7.53
N ASP A 66 -1.06 2.88 -7.73
CA ASP A 66 -1.80 2.29 -6.61
C ASP A 66 -2.60 1.06 -7.02
N PHE A 67 -2.75 0.13 -6.08
CA PHE A 67 -3.64 -1.01 -6.25
C PHE A 67 -5.09 -0.60 -6.03
N ARG A 68 -5.96 -0.96 -6.98
CA ARG A 68 -7.41 -0.82 -6.82
C ARG A 68 -7.93 -1.93 -5.89
N PRO A 69 -8.46 -1.62 -4.71
CA PRO A 69 -8.94 -2.64 -3.77
C PRO A 69 -9.97 -3.59 -4.38
N ALA A 70 -10.90 -3.05 -5.18
CA ALA A 70 -11.99 -3.82 -5.78
C ALA A 70 -11.53 -4.94 -6.75
N THR A 71 -10.35 -4.82 -7.38
CA THR A 71 -9.89 -5.76 -8.42
C THR A 71 -8.48 -6.29 -8.20
N ALA A 72 -7.73 -5.74 -7.24
CA ALA A 72 -6.30 -5.98 -7.02
C ALA A 72 -5.42 -5.73 -8.28
N GLU A 73 -5.90 -4.93 -9.22
CA GLU A 73 -5.14 -4.47 -10.38
C GLU A 73 -4.29 -3.26 -9.98
N LEU A 74 -3.05 -3.19 -10.47
CA LEU A 74 -2.18 -2.03 -10.29
C LEU A 74 -2.49 -1.00 -11.38
N TYR A 75 -2.82 0.21 -10.95
CA TYR A 75 -3.01 1.36 -11.82
C TYR A 75 -1.83 2.32 -11.72
N GLY A 76 -1.60 3.08 -12.77
CA GLY A 76 -0.60 4.13 -12.82
C GLY A 76 -1.15 5.39 -13.48
N TYR A 77 -0.58 6.54 -13.12
CA TYR A 77 -0.95 7.84 -13.65
C TYR A 77 0.30 8.60 -14.08
N ASP A 78 0.30 9.18 -15.28
CA ASP A 78 1.44 9.92 -15.83
C ASP A 78 1.35 11.45 -15.65
N GLY A 79 0.26 11.92 -15.05
CA GLY A 79 -0.08 13.33 -14.90
C GLY A 79 -1.22 13.76 -15.82
N ASP A 80 -1.60 12.94 -16.79
CA ASP A 80 -2.63 13.24 -17.79
C ASP A 80 -3.48 12.01 -18.13
N LYS A 81 -2.90 10.82 -18.06
CA LYS A 81 -3.51 9.56 -18.49
C LYS A 81 -3.46 8.50 -17.39
N LEU A 82 -4.51 7.67 -17.34
CA LEU A 82 -4.62 6.53 -16.47
C LEU A 82 -4.23 5.25 -17.22
N TYR A 83 -3.42 4.42 -16.56
CA TYR A 83 -2.91 3.16 -17.10
C TYR A 83 -3.22 2.00 -16.17
N LYS A 84 -3.31 0.78 -16.75
CA LYS A 84 -3.21 -0.48 -16.01
C LYS A 84 -1.82 -1.06 -16.21
N ILE A 85 -1.19 -1.55 -15.12
CA ILE A 85 0.17 -2.05 -15.14
C ILE A 85 0.15 -3.58 -15.00
N ASN A 86 0.81 -4.27 -15.90
CA ASN A 86 0.94 -5.72 -15.85
C ASN A 86 2.02 -6.12 -14.84
N LEU A 87 1.64 -6.86 -13.80
CA LEU A 87 2.54 -7.26 -12.70
C LEU A 87 3.60 -8.31 -13.09
N THR A 88 3.47 -8.91 -14.29
CA THR A 88 4.44 -9.90 -14.79
C THR A 88 5.48 -9.26 -15.72
N THR A 89 5.07 -8.28 -16.53
CA THR A 89 5.92 -7.66 -17.55
C THR A 89 6.35 -6.24 -17.22
N GLY A 90 5.67 -5.56 -16.28
CA GLY A 90 5.86 -4.15 -15.95
C GLY A 90 5.15 -3.19 -16.92
N ILE A 91 4.67 -3.66 -18.07
CA ILE A 91 4.10 -2.81 -19.13
C ILE A 91 2.83 -2.11 -18.65
N ALA A 92 2.79 -0.78 -18.82
CA ALA A 92 1.62 0.04 -18.60
C ALA A 92 0.81 0.17 -19.91
N THR A 93 -0.47 -0.18 -19.83
CA THR A 93 -1.41 -0.09 -20.95
C THR A 93 -2.42 1.01 -20.68
N LEU A 94 -2.62 1.93 -21.62
CA LEU A 94 -3.57 3.03 -21.50
C LEU A 94 -4.97 2.51 -21.18
N ALA A 95 -5.57 3.02 -20.10
CA ALA A 95 -6.96 2.79 -19.73
C ALA A 95 -7.83 3.96 -20.19
N PHE A 96 -7.47 5.18 -19.81
CA PHE A 96 -8.21 6.40 -20.15
C PHE A 96 -7.29 7.61 -20.34
N ASP A 97 -7.65 8.47 -21.28
CA ASP A 97 -7.14 9.84 -21.37
C ASP A 97 -7.99 10.70 -20.44
N VAL A 98 -7.35 11.36 -19.47
CA VAL A 98 -8.03 12.09 -18.38
C VAL A 98 -8.08 13.59 -18.69
N GLY A 99 -7.12 14.10 -19.45
CA GLY A 99 -7.05 15.49 -19.92
C GLY A 99 -6.75 16.53 -18.83
N ASN A 100 -6.19 16.10 -17.70
CA ASN A 100 -5.83 17.00 -16.58
C ASN A 100 -4.32 16.91 -16.33
N ALA A 101 -3.56 17.66 -17.12
CA ALA A 101 -2.11 17.71 -16.98
C ALA A 101 -1.70 18.23 -15.60
N THR A 102 -1.09 17.38 -14.81
CA THR A 102 -0.55 17.68 -13.48
C THR A 102 0.90 17.20 -13.41
N GLY A 103 1.71 17.82 -12.55
CA GLY A 103 3.08 17.33 -12.28
C GLY A 103 3.08 16.07 -11.41
N ASN A 104 4.08 15.94 -10.55
CA ASN A 104 4.12 14.88 -9.54
C ASN A 104 2.90 14.94 -8.64
N VAL A 105 2.26 13.80 -8.44
CA VAL A 105 0.99 13.70 -7.73
C VAL A 105 1.03 12.65 -6.63
N GLY A 106 0.26 12.88 -5.57
CA GLY A 106 -0.26 11.83 -4.71
C GLY A 106 -1.44 11.16 -5.43
N PHE A 107 -1.39 9.84 -5.53
CA PHE A 107 -2.34 9.04 -6.28
C PHE A 107 -2.72 7.83 -5.44
N ASN A 108 -4.00 7.72 -5.03
CA ASN A 108 -4.43 6.61 -4.19
C ASN A 108 -5.93 6.33 -4.34
N PHE A 109 -6.31 5.05 -4.31
CA PHE A 109 -7.70 4.62 -4.39
C PHE A 109 -8.44 4.83 -3.07
N ASN A 110 -9.60 5.46 -3.13
CA ASN A 110 -10.58 5.44 -2.04
C ASN A 110 -11.34 4.12 -2.10
N PRO A 111 -11.17 3.21 -1.13
CA PRO A 111 -11.79 1.88 -1.16
C PRO A 111 -13.31 1.92 -1.03
N THR A 112 -13.85 2.93 -0.33
CA THR A 112 -15.28 3.04 -0.02
C THR A 112 -16.14 3.39 -1.24
N VAL A 113 -15.62 4.23 -2.14
CA VAL A 113 -16.37 4.75 -3.30
C VAL A 113 -15.75 4.40 -4.63
N ASP A 114 -14.67 3.64 -4.64
CA ASP A 114 -13.93 3.21 -5.82
C ASP A 114 -13.60 4.38 -6.75
N ARG A 115 -12.92 5.38 -6.20
CA ARG A 115 -12.43 6.57 -6.91
C ARG A 115 -10.97 6.80 -6.57
N ILE A 116 -10.23 7.28 -7.53
CA ILE A 116 -8.84 7.66 -7.34
C ILE A 116 -8.79 9.11 -6.86
N ARG A 117 -8.09 9.37 -5.78
CA ARG A 117 -7.71 10.71 -5.35
C ARG A 117 -6.42 11.11 -6.04
N VAL A 118 -6.42 12.26 -6.69
CA VAL A 118 -5.22 12.87 -7.28
C VAL A 118 -4.99 14.22 -6.64
N VAL A 119 -3.80 14.41 -6.06
CA VAL A 119 -3.40 15.67 -5.42
C VAL A 119 -2.02 16.08 -5.88
N SER A 120 -1.72 17.39 -5.87
CA SER A 120 -0.39 17.88 -6.20
C SER A 120 0.06 18.97 -5.23
N ALA A 121 1.36 19.23 -5.19
CA ALA A 121 1.96 20.32 -4.43
C ALA A 121 1.49 21.72 -4.90
N THR A 122 0.95 21.82 -6.11
CA THR A 122 0.42 23.06 -6.68
C THR A 122 -1.07 23.29 -6.38
N GLY A 123 -1.66 22.47 -5.49
CA GLY A 123 -3.03 22.62 -5.02
C GLY A 123 -4.08 21.87 -5.84
N THR A 124 -3.67 21.01 -6.78
CA THR A 124 -4.61 20.12 -7.47
C THR A 124 -5.26 19.17 -6.47
N ASN A 125 -6.58 19.05 -6.55
CA ASN A 125 -7.37 18.08 -5.81
C ASN A 125 -8.57 17.67 -6.66
N PHE A 126 -8.57 16.44 -7.15
CA PHE A 126 -9.71 15.88 -7.87
C PHE A 126 -9.87 14.39 -7.65
N ARG A 127 -11.05 13.90 -7.96
CA ARG A 127 -11.37 12.47 -8.02
C ARG A 127 -11.44 12.01 -9.47
N LEU A 128 -10.83 10.87 -9.74
CA LEU A 128 -10.84 10.21 -11.04
C LEU A 128 -11.63 8.90 -10.93
N ASN A 129 -12.53 8.66 -11.88
CA ASN A 129 -13.28 7.41 -11.98
C ASN A 129 -12.47 6.37 -12.79
N PRO A 130 -12.07 5.24 -12.20
CA PRO A 130 -11.28 4.23 -12.90
C PRO A 130 -12.06 3.45 -13.97
N LEU A 131 -13.38 3.64 -14.08
CA LEU A 131 -14.25 2.91 -15.01
C LEU A 131 -14.50 3.64 -16.33
N ASP A 132 -14.42 4.97 -16.32
CA ASP A 132 -14.73 5.80 -17.51
C ASP A 132 -13.78 6.98 -17.71
N GLY A 133 -12.80 7.18 -16.81
CA GLY A 133 -11.82 8.27 -16.89
C GLY A 133 -12.37 9.65 -16.50
N SER A 134 -13.65 9.76 -16.09
CA SER A 134 -14.24 11.05 -15.72
C SER A 134 -13.61 11.61 -14.43
N THR A 135 -13.54 12.95 -14.34
CA THR A 135 -12.95 13.65 -13.20
C THR A 135 -13.95 14.55 -12.51
N THR A 136 -13.76 14.77 -11.22
CA THR A 136 -14.50 15.75 -10.41
C THR A 136 -13.49 16.57 -9.64
N VAL A 137 -13.40 17.87 -9.93
CA VAL A 137 -12.55 18.80 -9.19
C VAL A 137 -13.14 19.06 -7.82
N ASP A 138 -12.31 19.02 -6.80
CA ASP A 138 -12.65 19.21 -5.39
C ASP A 138 -11.99 20.50 -4.84
N GLY A 139 -12.32 20.87 -3.60
CA GLY A 139 -11.79 22.08 -2.96
C GLY A 139 -10.27 22.03 -2.73
N ALA A 140 -9.60 23.16 -2.90
CA ALA A 140 -8.18 23.27 -2.59
C ALA A 140 -7.91 23.02 -1.11
N TYR A 141 -6.75 22.42 -0.79
CA TYR A 141 -6.40 22.10 0.59
C TYR A 141 -6.00 23.35 1.38
N THR A 142 -6.58 23.47 2.57
CA THR A 142 -6.27 24.52 3.55
C THR A 142 -6.27 23.95 4.96
N PHE A 143 -5.33 24.39 5.80
CA PHE A 143 -5.32 24.01 7.22
C PHE A 143 -6.54 24.60 7.93
N ALA A 144 -7.17 23.76 8.77
CA ALA A 144 -8.32 24.15 9.58
C ALA A 144 -7.99 25.33 10.49
N MET A 145 -9.02 26.12 10.81
CA MET A 145 -8.89 27.17 11.83
C MET A 145 -8.48 26.56 13.18
N GLY A 146 -7.43 27.10 13.79
CA GLY A 146 -6.86 26.58 15.02
C GLY A 146 -5.78 25.50 14.84
N ASP A 147 -5.52 25.05 13.60
CA ASP A 147 -4.37 24.18 13.33
C ASP A 147 -3.06 24.96 13.50
N VAL A 148 -2.00 24.28 13.97
CA VAL A 148 -0.66 24.85 14.17
C VAL A 148 -0.07 25.45 12.89
N ASN A 149 -0.50 24.97 11.73
CA ASN A 149 -0.08 25.44 10.41
C ASN A 149 -1.14 26.31 9.72
N PHE A 150 -2.18 26.76 10.44
CA PHE A 150 -3.20 27.63 9.85
C PHE A 150 -2.59 28.81 9.10
N GLY A 151 -3.06 29.06 7.89
CA GLY A 151 -2.55 30.13 7.01
C GLY A 151 -1.32 29.75 6.16
N LYS A 152 -0.68 28.59 6.41
CA LYS A 152 0.35 28.07 5.51
C LYS A 152 -0.26 27.38 4.31
N VAL A 153 0.47 27.36 3.19
CA VAL A 153 0.10 26.61 2.00
C VAL A 153 0.63 25.18 2.16
N PRO A 154 -0.24 24.14 2.13
CA PRO A 154 0.21 22.76 2.19
C PRO A 154 0.92 22.36 0.90
N SER A 155 1.94 21.51 1.02
CA SER A 155 2.70 20.99 -0.10
C SER A 155 2.90 19.51 0.05
N PHE A 156 2.01 18.69 -0.53
CA PHE A 156 2.17 17.23 -0.50
C PHE A 156 1.83 16.59 -1.85
N THR A 157 2.63 15.57 -2.18
CA THR A 157 2.53 14.77 -3.40
C THR A 157 2.38 13.28 -3.10
N ALA A 158 2.09 12.95 -1.82
CA ALA A 158 1.92 11.58 -1.37
C ALA A 158 0.72 11.52 -0.42
N VAL A 159 -0.27 10.73 -0.78
CA VAL A 159 -1.50 10.52 -0.01
C VAL A 159 -1.84 9.04 0.04
N ALA A 160 -2.52 8.62 1.11
CA ALA A 160 -2.99 7.24 1.26
C ALA A 160 -4.31 7.18 2.04
N TYR A 161 -5.19 6.29 1.61
CA TYR A 161 -6.42 5.95 2.30
C TYR A 161 -6.22 4.75 3.25
N THR A 162 -6.86 4.79 4.41
CA THR A 162 -6.98 3.61 5.31
C THR A 162 -8.07 2.67 4.83
N ASN A 163 -8.11 1.47 5.45
CA ASN A 163 -9.12 0.46 5.22
C ASN A 163 -9.24 0.10 3.73
N ALA A 164 -8.07 -0.15 3.11
CA ALA A 164 -7.95 -0.59 1.71
C ALA A 164 -8.47 -2.03 1.55
N ASP A 165 -9.69 -2.27 2.02
CA ASP A 165 -10.46 -3.50 1.88
C ASP A 165 -11.62 -3.29 0.88
N THR A 166 -12.44 -4.31 0.67
CA THR A 166 -13.59 -4.26 -0.25
C THR A 166 -14.92 -4.01 0.45
N ASP A 167 -14.91 -3.79 1.78
CA ASP A 167 -16.12 -3.52 2.56
C ASP A 167 -16.33 -2.01 2.72
N PRO A 168 -17.31 -1.40 2.03
CA PRO A 168 -17.58 0.03 2.15
C PRO A 168 -18.08 0.44 3.55
N ALA A 169 -18.52 -0.51 4.39
CA ALA A 169 -18.99 -0.23 5.73
C ALA A 169 -17.87 0.09 6.73
N THR A 170 -16.63 -0.30 6.43
CA THR A 170 -15.46 0.01 7.28
C THR A 170 -15.11 1.49 7.27
N GLY A 171 -15.60 2.25 6.27
CA GLY A 171 -15.25 3.64 6.06
C GLY A 171 -13.77 3.81 5.73
N THR A 172 -13.31 5.04 5.56
CA THR A 172 -11.90 5.31 5.27
C THR A 172 -11.47 6.67 5.75
N ALA A 173 -10.18 6.84 5.90
CA ALA A 173 -9.52 8.07 6.28
C ALA A 173 -8.39 8.38 5.30
N LEU A 174 -8.25 9.63 4.88
CA LEU A 174 -7.19 10.08 3.99
C LEU A 174 -6.10 10.80 4.76
N TYR A 175 -4.86 10.44 4.48
CA TYR A 175 -3.65 11.07 5.04
C TYR A 175 -2.75 11.56 3.91
N GLY A 176 -1.93 12.55 4.21
CA GLY A 176 -0.90 13.06 3.32
C GLY A 176 0.39 13.37 4.09
N ILE A 177 1.50 13.37 3.40
CA ILE A 177 2.79 13.77 3.95
C ILE A 177 3.20 15.08 3.32
N ASP A 178 3.41 16.10 4.14
CA ASP A 178 3.99 17.38 3.71
C ASP A 178 5.50 17.36 3.94
N PRO A 179 6.30 17.22 2.88
CA PRO A 179 7.75 17.16 3.00
C PRO A 179 8.38 18.51 3.39
N THR A 180 7.70 19.63 3.09
CA THR A 180 8.18 20.98 3.43
C THR A 180 8.08 21.24 4.92
N LEU A 181 6.99 20.77 5.55
CA LEU A 181 6.77 20.88 6.99
C LEU A 181 7.40 19.69 7.76
N GLY A 182 7.73 18.59 7.07
CA GLY A 182 8.19 17.34 7.69
C GLY A 182 7.11 16.70 8.56
N GLN A 183 5.84 16.74 8.13
CA GLN A 183 4.69 16.38 8.96
C GLN A 183 3.72 15.44 8.26
N LEU A 184 3.05 14.60 9.06
CA LEU A 184 1.85 13.87 8.66
C LEU A 184 0.63 14.77 8.81
N ILE A 185 -0.22 14.75 7.78
CA ILE A 185 -1.44 15.54 7.68
C ILE A 185 -2.64 14.60 7.58
N ARG A 186 -3.70 14.87 8.34
CA ARG A 186 -5.02 14.27 8.17
C ARG A 186 -5.84 15.13 7.21
N ILE A 187 -6.35 14.54 6.15
CA ILE A 187 -7.29 15.22 5.24
C ILE A 187 -8.70 14.96 5.76
N ALA A 188 -9.21 15.89 6.56
CA ALA A 188 -10.46 15.72 7.30
C ALA A 188 -11.68 15.73 6.38
N THR A 189 -11.68 16.60 5.37
CA THR A 189 -12.73 16.67 4.36
C THR A 189 -12.11 16.58 2.97
N PRO A 190 -11.86 15.37 2.42
CA PRO A 190 -11.13 15.19 1.16
C PRO A 190 -11.70 15.99 -0.02
N ASN A 191 -13.03 16.11 -0.09
CA ASN A 191 -13.70 16.86 -1.16
C ASN A 191 -13.78 18.38 -0.86
N GLY A 192 -13.84 18.75 0.42
CA GLY A 192 -13.88 20.16 0.86
C GLY A 192 -12.52 20.82 1.05
N GLY A 193 -11.44 20.02 1.08
CA GLY A 193 -10.08 20.52 1.19
C GLY A 193 -9.62 20.90 2.60
N THR A 194 -10.39 20.60 3.67
CA THR A 194 -9.92 20.88 5.04
C THR A 194 -8.93 19.82 5.52
N ILE A 195 -7.79 20.28 6.04
CA ILE A 195 -6.72 19.43 6.55
C ILE A 195 -6.30 19.81 7.96
N ASN A 196 -5.76 18.84 8.70
CA ASN A 196 -5.26 19.01 10.05
C ASN A 196 -3.87 18.38 10.19
N THR A 197 -2.98 19.05 10.91
CA THR A 197 -1.67 18.51 11.25
C THR A 197 -1.82 17.41 12.30
N ILE A 198 -1.22 16.25 12.05
CA ILE A 198 -1.11 15.16 13.04
C ILE A 198 0.17 15.37 13.86
N GLY A 199 1.33 15.40 13.22
CA GLY A 199 2.60 15.56 13.91
C GLY A 199 3.81 15.42 13.01
N ALA A 200 4.99 15.64 13.60
CA ALA A 200 6.26 15.58 12.89
C ALA A 200 6.67 14.13 12.58
N LEU A 201 7.28 13.92 11.40
CA LEU A 201 7.83 12.62 11.02
C LEU A 201 9.05 12.21 11.86
N GLY A 202 9.80 13.18 12.39
CA GLY A 202 10.96 12.92 13.28
C GLY A 202 12.20 12.36 12.58
N ILE A 203 12.27 12.37 11.23
CA ILE A 203 13.37 11.79 10.46
C ILE A 203 14.42 12.81 9.98
N GLY A 204 14.39 14.01 10.52
CA GLY A 204 15.30 15.09 10.12
C GLY A 204 14.99 15.64 8.72
N THR A 205 16.02 16.18 8.05
CA THR A 205 15.87 16.74 6.70
C THR A 205 15.91 15.61 5.67
N PHE A 206 14.90 15.58 4.82
CA PHE A 206 14.82 14.66 3.68
C PHE A 206 14.45 15.45 2.41
N GLY A 207 14.71 14.84 1.25
CA GLY A 207 14.39 15.44 -0.04
C GLY A 207 12.91 15.30 -0.39
N ALA A 208 12.62 14.50 -1.42
CA ALA A 208 11.23 14.23 -1.80
C ALA A 208 10.66 13.02 -1.05
N VAL A 209 9.37 13.07 -0.67
CA VAL A 209 8.57 11.87 -0.42
C VAL A 209 8.25 11.28 -1.77
N THR A 210 8.68 10.05 -2.00
CA THR A 210 8.60 9.40 -3.31
C THR A 210 7.41 8.44 -3.41
N GLY A 211 6.70 8.20 -2.31
CA GLY A 211 5.47 7.40 -2.29
C GLY A 211 4.98 7.19 -0.86
N PHE A 212 3.67 7.02 -0.72
CA PHE A 212 3.01 6.75 0.56
C PHE A 212 1.81 5.84 0.30
N ASP A 213 1.71 4.76 1.06
CA ASP A 213 0.59 3.85 0.97
C ASP A 213 0.26 3.21 2.32
N ILE A 214 -1.01 2.81 2.50
CA ILE A 214 -1.52 2.18 3.71
C ILE A 214 -2.19 0.87 3.32
N ILE A 215 -1.63 -0.23 3.82
CA ILE A 215 -2.22 -1.55 3.63
C ILE A 215 -3.06 -1.93 4.84
N THR A 216 -4.19 -2.60 4.59
CA THR A 216 -5.09 -3.07 5.63
C THR A 216 -5.15 -4.60 5.59
N VAL A 217 -4.84 -5.21 6.73
CA VAL A 217 -4.96 -6.67 6.90
C VAL A 217 -5.67 -6.94 8.22
N ASN A 218 -6.74 -7.72 8.20
CA ASN A 218 -7.57 -8.01 9.39
C ASN A 218 -8.02 -6.74 10.14
N GLY A 219 -8.33 -5.68 9.43
CA GLY A 219 -8.74 -4.39 10.00
C GLY A 219 -7.61 -3.56 10.60
N ILE A 220 -6.35 -4.02 10.50
CA ILE A 220 -5.17 -3.29 10.96
C ILE A 220 -4.55 -2.54 9.78
N ASN A 221 -4.43 -1.22 9.95
CA ASN A 221 -3.79 -0.34 8.98
C ASN A 221 -2.29 -0.24 9.27
N THR A 222 -1.45 -0.58 8.31
CA THR A 222 0.01 -0.39 8.38
C THR A 222 0.43 0.57 7.28
N ALA A 223 1.00 1.70 7.68
CA ALA A 223 1.40 2.77 6.79
C ALA A 223 2.89 2.69 6.46
N TYR A 224 3.22 2.81 5.17
CA TYR A 224 4.59 2.87 4.68
C TYR A 224 4.77 4.08 3.76
N PHE A 225 5.91 4.73 3.87
CA PHE A 225 6.31 5.72 2.88
C PHE A 225 7.78 5.58 2.53
N SER A 226 8.13 6.06 1.36
CA SER A 226 9.52 6.16 0.91
C SER A 226 9.94 7.61 0.76
N ALA A 227 11.16 7.91 1.20
CA ALA A 227 11.77 9.22 1.07
C ALA A 227 13.26 9.10 0.77
N VAL A 228 13.79 10.09 0.05
CA VAL A 228 15.24 10.18 -0.20
C VAL A 228 15.85 11.04 0.90
N ALA A 229 16.76 10.47 1.69
CA ALA A 229 17.48 11.23 2.71
C ALA A 229 18.33 12.33 2.06
N ALA A 230 18.52 13.45 2.78
CA ALA A 230 19.36 14.54 2.29
C ALA A 230 20.78 14.05 1.97
N GLY A 231 21.25 14.34 0.76
CA GLY A 231 22.57 13.91 0.29
C GLY A 231 22.65 12.44 -0.18
N SER A 232 21.53 11.70 -0.18
CA SER A 232 21.45 10.34 -0.70
C SER A 232 20.84 10.31 -2.10
N SER A 233 21.18 9.27 -2.87
CA SER A 233 20.51 8.91 -4.13
C SER A 233 19.59 7.70 -3.99
N ALA A 234 19.53 7.09 -2.79
CA ALA A 234 18.71 5.92 -2.52
C ALA A 234 17.48 6.31 -1.67
N SER A 235 16.36 5.70 -1.97
CA SER A 235 15.17 5.81 -1.12
C SER A 235 15.32 4.97 0.14
N GLN A 236 14.82 5.50 1.24
CA GLN A 236 14.62 4.78 2.49
C GLN A 236 13.14 4.48 2.66
N LEU A 237 12.82 3.29 3.14
CA LEU A 237 11.48 2.88 3.50
C LEU A 237 11.26 3.10 5.00
N TYR A 238 10.13 3.68 5.34
CA TYR A 238 9.71 3.94 6.72
C TYR A 238 8.32 3.36 6.97
N THR A 239 8.06 2.93 8.20
CA THR A 239 6.70 2.82 8.73
C THR A 239 6.29 4.16 9.34
N LEU A 240 4.97 4.40 9.43
CA LEU A 240 4.41 5.66 9.91
C LEU A 240 3.31 5.39 10.93
N ASN A 241 3.42 5.99 12.11
CA ASN A 241 2.36 6.00 13.09
C ASN A 241 1.31 7.05 12.71
N LEU A 242 0.10 6.61 12.38
CA LEU A 242 -0.97 7.48 11.90
C LEU A 242 -1.59 8.37 12.98
N ASP A 243 -1.37 8.08 14.27
CA ASP A 243 -1.88 8.86 15.38
C ASP A 243 -0.93 9.98 15.80
N THR A 244 0.40 9.78 15.63
CA THR A 244 1.42 10.72 16.11
C THR A 244 2.22 11.39 15.00
N GLY A 245 2.21 10.82 13.79
CA GLY A 245 3.07 11.24 12.68
C GLY A 245 4.48 10.66 12.72
N ALA A 246 4.89 10.02 13.82
CA ALA A 246 6.25 9.52 13.99
C ALA A 246 6.58 8.42 12.97
N ALA A 247 7.71 8.58 12.28
CA ALA A 247 8.24 7.61 11.33
C ALA A 247 9.33 6.75 11.95
N THR A 248 9.38 5.48 11.55
CA THR A 248 10.43 4.53 11.95
C THR A 248 11.08 3.94 10.68
N LEU A 249 12.41 4.03 10.61
CA LEU A 249 13.16 3.49 9.48
C LEU A 249 13.06 1.96 9.45
N VAL A 250 12.62 1.42 8.32
CA VAL A 250 12.66 -0.02 8.03
C VAL A 250 14.00 -0.39 7.39
N GLY A 251 14.43 0.37 6.37
CA GLY A 251 15.71 0.13 5.72
C GLY A 251 15.85 0.90 4.41
N THR A 252 17.04 0.79 3.80
CA THR A 252 17.31 1.38 2.49
C THR A 252 16.77 0.47 1.39
N VAL A 253 16.05 1.05 0.44
CA VAL A 253 15.57 0.34 -0.75
C VAL A 253 16.75 0.11 -1.69
N GLY A 254 16.91 -1.11 -2.16
CA GLY A 254 18.01 -1.46 -3.07
C GLY A 254 17.86 -0.81 -4.45
N GLY A 255 19.01 -0.54 -5.09
CA GLY A 255 19.04 0.03 -6.44
C GLY A 255 18.91 1.56 -6.47
N SER A 256 18.18 2.07 -7.45
CA SER A 256 17.94 3.50 -7.64
C SER A 256 16.79 3.99 -6.75
N SER A 257 16.69 5.33 -6.59
CA SER A 257 15.57 5.91 -5.85
C SER A 257 14.22 5.57 -6.48
N LEU A 258 13.21 5.42 -5.62
CA LEU A 258 11.83 5.24 -6.03
C LEU A 258 11.19 6.58 -6.44
N ASN A 259 10.24 6.51 -7.35
CA ASN A 259 9.38 7.64 -7.74
C ASN A 259 7.96 7.49 -7.21
N ALA A 260 7.54 6.26 -6.92
CA ALA A 260 6.25 5.92 -6.31
C ALA A 260 6.34 4.57 -5.61
N ILE A 261 5.44 4.30 -4.65
CA ILE A 261 5.21 2.96 -4.08
C ILE A 261 3.72 2.67 -3.97
N SER A 262 3.37 1.39 -4.06
CA SER A 262 2.08 0.85 -3.64
C SER A 262 2.26 -0.55 -3.07
N LEU A 263 1.40 -0.93 -2.12
CA LEU A 263 1.50 -2.15 -1.34
C LEU A 263 0.46 -3.17 -1.77
N GLN A 264 0.90 -4.40 -1.97
CA GLN A 264 0.02 -5.54 -2.18
C GLN A 264 0.11 -6.51 -1.00
N PRO A 265 -0.98 -6.86 -0.32
CA PRO A 265 -0.92 -7.82 0.76
C PRO A 265 -0.50 -9.19 0.23
N VAL A 266 0.39 -9.85 0.96
CA VAL A 266 0.65 -11.27 0.74
C VAL A 266 -0.51 -12.05 1.33
N PRO A 267 -1.17 -12.97 0.59
CA PRO A 267 -2.22 -13.81 1.14
C PRO A 267 -1.72 -14.55 2.38
N GLU A 268 -2.45 -14.42 3.48
CA GLU A 268 -2.04 -15.01 4.76
C GLU A 268 -1.95 -16.53 4.68
N PRO A 269 -1.02 -17.15 5.43
CA PRO A 269 -0.91 -18.61 5.50
C PRO A 269 -2.22 -19.31 5.89
N ALA A 270 -3.07 -18.63 6.70
CA ALA A 270 -4.40 -19.13 7.06
C ALA A 270 -5.33 -19.28 5.86
N THR A 271 -5.27 -18.36 4.89
CA THR A 271 -6.07 -18.44 3.65
C THR A 271 -5.65 -19.64 2.82
N TRP A 272 -4.34 -19.90 2.68
CA TRP A 272 -3.82 -21.08 2.01
C TRP A 272 -4.17 -22.37 2.75
N ALA A 273 -4.10 -22.39 4.09
CA ALA A 273 -4.50 -23.53 4.91
C ALA A 273 -6.00 -23.85 4.77
N LEU A 274 -6.86 -22.84 4.73
CA LEU A 274 -8.30 -22.99 4.47
C LEU A 274 -8.58 -23.49 3.04
N MET A 275 -7.92 -22.98 2.03
CA MET A 275 -8.04 -23.45 0.65
C MET A 275 -7.58 -24.92 0.53
N LEU A 276 -6.43 -25.27 1.10
CA LEU A 276 -5.90 -26.63 1.11
C LEU A 276 -6.82 -27.59 1.89
N SER A 277 -7.33 -27.19 3.05
CA SER A 277 -8.25 -28.01 3.84
C SER A 277 -9.60 -28.20 3.13
N GLY A 278 -10.10 -27.19 2.44
CA GLY A 278 -11.29 -27.26 1.60
C GLY A 278 -11.11 -28.23 0.42
N MET A 279 -9.98 -28.19 -0.28
CA MET A 279 -9.66 -29.12 -1.37
C MET A 279 -9.48 -30.56 -0.88
N LEU A 280 -8.82 -30.77 0.27
CA LEU A 280 -8.69 -32.09 0.89
C LEU A 280 -10.05 -32.65 1.31
N GLY A 281 -10.92 -31.82 1.88
CA GLY A 281 -12.29 -32.18 2.25
C GLY A 281 -13.12 -32.62 1.06
N LEU A 282 -13.05 -31.88 -0.05
CA LEU A 282 -13.70 -32.22 -1.32
C LEU A 282 -13.15 -33.54 -1.91
N GLY A 283 -11.84 -33.72 -1.89
CA GLY A 283 -11.18 -34.95 -2.35
C GLY A 283 -11.63 -36.20 -1.55
N MET A 284 -11.78 -36.07 -0.24
CA MET A 284 -12.30 -37.16 0.61
C MET A 284 -13.78 -37.48 0.33
N LEU A 285 -14.60 -36.47 0.05
CA LEU A 285 -16.01 -36.66 -0.29
C LEU A 285 -16.18 -37.36 -1.65
N VAL A 286 -15.39 -37.00 -2.64
CA VAL A 286 -15.39 -37.65 -3.96
C VAL A 286 -14.93 -39.12 -3.83
N ARG A 287 -13.87 -39.37 -3.06
CA ARG A 287 -13.37 -40.73 -2.84
C ARG A 287 -14.39 -41.62 -2.12
N ARG A 288 -15.16 -41.08 -1.15
CA ARG A 288 -16.24 -41.82 -0.47
C ARG A 288 -17.41 -42.17 -1.39
N ARG A 289 -17.73 -41.32 -2.36
CA ARG A 289 -18.80 -41.58 -3.36
C ARG A 289 -18.38 -42.69 -4.32
N ASN A 290 -17.15 -42.69 -4.77
CA ASN A 290 -16.64 -43.71 -5.72
C ASN A 290 -16.38 -45.08 -5.07
N ALA A 291 -16.27 -45.15 -3.74
CA ALA A 291 -16.10 -46.42 -3.00
C ALA A 291 -17.45 -47.12 -2.67
N LYS A 292 -18.58 -46.55 -3.06
CA LYS A 292 -19.95 -47.09 -2.86
C LYS A 292 -20.60 -47.58 -4.14
N ILE A 293 -19.88 -47.61 -5.26
CA ILE A 293 -20.22 -48.19 -6.55
C ILE A 293 -19.37 -49.45 -6.71
#